data_125bfb99e38ba0c02f5d60fe9e21cff7
#
_entry.id   125bfb99e38ba0c02f5d60fe9e21cff7
#
_cell.length_a   1.000
_cell.length_b   1.000
_cell.length_c   1.000
_cell.angle_alpha   90.00
_cell.angle_beta   90.00
_cell.angle_gamma   90.00
#
_symmetry.space_group_name_H-M   'P 1'
#
loop_
_entity.id
_entity.type
_entity.pdbx_description
1 polymer ?
#
loop_
_entity_poly.entity_id
_entity_poly.type
_entity_poly.pdbx_seq_one_letter_code
_entity_poly.pdbx_strand_id
1 'polypeptide(L)' 'MNGNPLPPELQRVHMVGIGGAGMSGVARILLDRGGLVTGSDAKESRSVVALRARGADVRIG' A
#
# COMPACT_ATOMS: atom_id res chain seq x y z
N MET A 1 13.65 8.43 -13.27
CA MET A 1 13.00 8.45 -13.48
C MET A 1 12.12 8.07 -13.24
N ASN A 2 12.04 8.03 -13.04
CA ASN A 2 11.40 7.81 -12.96
C ASN A 2 10.27 7.79 -12.96
N GLY A 3 10.12 8.04 -13.03
CA GLY A 3 8.76 7.92 -12.60
C GLY A 3 7.69 8.16 -13.59
N ASN A 4 7.35 7.12 -14.27
CA ASN A 4 6.12 7.13 -15.05
C ASN A 4 4.93 7.20 -14.09
N PRO A 5 3.91 8.02 -14.38
CA PRO A 5 2.70 8.02 -13.57
C PRO A 5 2.02 6.66 -13.62
N LEU A 6 1.33 6.32 -12.54
CA LEU A 6 0.56 5.08 -12.51
C LEU A 6 -0.58 5.14 -13.52
N PRO A 7 -0.87 4.04 -14.20
CA PRO A 7 -2.08 3.96 -15.01
C PRO A 7 -3.32 4.15 -14.14
N PRO A 8 -4.45 4.63 -14.71
CA PRO A 8 -5.64 4.95 -13.91
C PRO A 8 -6.10 3.82 -13.01
N GLU A 9 -6.00 2.56 -13.46
CA GLU A 9 -6.42 1.41 -12.66
C GLU A 9 -5.57 1.17 -11.42
N LEU A 10 -4.38 1.76 -11.32
CA LEU A 10 -3.49 1.60 -10.19
C LEU A 10 -3.34 2.87 -9.35
N GLN A 11 -4.07 3.93 -9.69
CA GLN A 11 -4.00 5.18 -8.94
C GLN A 11 -4.71 5.10 -7.59
N ARG A 12 -5.67 4.18 -7.46
CA ARG A 12 -6.38 3.88 -6.21
C ARG A 12 -6.50 2.38 -6.09
N VAL A 13 -5.91 1.83 -5.07
CA VAL A 13 -5.89 0.38 -4.88
C VAL A 13 -6.27 0.05 -3.45
N HIS A 14 -7.16 -0.91 -3.28
CA HIS A 14 -7.49 -1.48 -1.98
C HIS A 14 -6.93 -2.89 -1.91
N MET A 15 -6.18 -3.19 -0.85
CA MET A 15 -5.48 -4.47 -0.71
C MET A 15 -5.89 -5.17 0.57
N VAL A 16 -6.43 -6.37 0.44
CA VAL A 16 -6.75 -7.24 1.57
C VAL A 16 -5.49 -8.03 1.93
N GLY A 17 -5.14 -8.06 3.22
CA GLY A 17 -3.90 -8.70 3.65
C GLY A 17 -2.67 -7.87 3.30
N ILE A 18 -2.80 -6.56 3.34
CA ILE A 18 -1.79 -5.61 2.85
C ILE A 18 -0.43 -5.76 3.54
N GLY A 19 -0.40 -6.26 4.78
CA GLY A 19 0.85 -6.48 5.50
C GLY A 19 1.61 -7.73 5.10
N GLY A 20 1.07 -8.56 4.21
CA GLY A 20 1.76 -9.74 3.71
C GLY A 20 3.01 -9.36 2.92
N ALA A 21 4.02 -10.25 2.90
CA ALA A 21 5.32 -9.95 2.32
C ALA A 21 5.24 -9.46 0.87
N GLY A 22 4.53 -10.17 0.02
CA GLY A 22 4.37 -9.76 -1.38
C GLY A 22 3.49 -8.53 -1.54
N MET A 23 2.40 -8.47 -0.78
CA MET A 23 1.44 -7.37 -0.86
C MET A 23 2.05 -6.05 -0.38
N SER A 24 2.81 -6.08 0.71
CA SER A 24 3.42 -4.86 1.24
C SER A 24 4.46 -4.28 0.29
N GLY A 25 5.18 -5.13 -0.44
CA GLY A 25 6.12 -4.67 -1.45
C GLY A 25 5.43 -3.94 -2.59
N VAL A 26 4.33 -4.49 -3.08
CA VAL A 26 3.53 -3.85 -4.13
C VAL A 26 2.96 -2.53 -3.63
N ALA A 27 2.42 -2.52 -2.41
CA ALA A 27 1.87 -1.30 -1.81
C ALA A 27 2.91 -0.18 -1.74
N ARG A 28 4.14 -0.51 -1.35
CA ARG A 28 5.22 0.48 -1.30
C ARG A 28 5.50 1.09 -2.66
N ILE A 29 5.55 0.26 -3.70
CA ILE A 29 5.79 0.76 -5.05
C ILE A 29 4.69 1.72 -5.47
N LEU A 30 3.44 1.36 -5.21
CA LEU A 30 2.31 2.21 -5.56
C LEU A 30 2.36 3.54 -4.82
N LEU A 31 2.65 3.52 -3.52
CA LEU A 31 2.77 4.75 -2.71
C LEU A 31 3.92 5.62 -3.20
N ASP A 32 5.06 5.02 -3.52
CA ASP A 32 6.23 5.75 -3.99
C ASP A 32 5.95 6.44 -5.33
N ARG A 33 4.99 5.94 -6.09
CA ARG A 33 4.58 6.53 -7.37
C ARG A 33 3.37 7.44 -7.25
N GLY A 34 2.98 7.79 -6.03
CA GLY A 34 1.89 8.73 -5.80
C GLY A 34 0.50 8.12 -5.82
N GLY A 35 0.39 6.80 -5.78
CA GLY A 35 -0.90 6.13 -5.71
C GLY A 35 -1.56 6.29 -4.34
N LEU A 36 -2.88 6.18 -4.31
CA LEU A 36 -3.67 6.12 -3.10
C LEU A 36 -3.88 4.65 -2.75
N VAL A 37 -3.35 4.23 -1.61
CA VAL A 37 -3.43 2.84 -1.18
C VAL A 37 -4.21 2.75 0.12
N THR A 38 -5.25 1.94 0.10
CA THR A 38 -5.99 1.55 1.30
C THR A 38 -5.86 0.04 1.47
N GLY A 39 -6.11 -0.44 2.64
CA GLY A 39 -6.06 -1.88 2.84
C GLY A 39 -6.56 -2.32 4.19
N SER A 40 -6.53 -3.62 4.37
CA SER A 40 -6.90 -4.24 5.63
C SER A 40 -5.94 -5.37 5.95
N ASP A 41 -5.81 -5.67 7.23
CA ASP A 41 -5.03 -6.80 7.71
C ASP A 41 -5.58 -7.24 9.06
N ALA A 42 -5.32 -8.49 9.41
CA ALA A 42 -5.70 -9.01 10.72
C ALA A 42 -4.75 -8.56 11.82
N LYS A 43 -3.55 -8.12 11.48
CA LYS A 43 -2.51 -7.78 12.44
C LYS A 43 -1.91 -6.41 12.18
N GLU A 44 -1.60 -5.73 13.26
CA GLU A 44 -0.79 -4.51 13.23
C GLU A 44 0.68 -4.92 13.16
N SER A 45 1.13 -5.32 11.98
CA SER A 45 2.50 -5.79 11.76
C SER A 45 3.44 -4.62 11.49
N ARG A 46 4.75 -4.90 11.48
CA ARG A 46 5.75 -3.89 11.09
C ARG A 46 5.50 -3.37 9.68
N SER A 47 5.10 -4.27 8.78
CA SER A 47 4.78 -3.88 7.41
C SER A 47 3.63 -2.90 7.36
N VAL A 48 2.57 -3.13 8.15
CA VAL A 48 1.42 -2.22 8.22
C VAL A 48 1.84 -0.86 8.76
N VAL A 49 2.61 -0.85 9.84
CA VAL A 49 3.10 0.41 10.43
C VAL A 49 3.93 1.19 9.41
N ALA A 50 4.81 0.51 8.70
CA ALA A 50 5.66 1.15 7.69
C ALA A 50 4.84 1.72 6.54
N LEU A 51 3.81 0.99 6.09
CA LEU A 51 2.94 1.47 5.02
C LEU A 51 2.12 2.69 5.44
N ARG A 52 1.61 2.70 6.68
CA ARG A 52 0.92 3.87 7.21
C ARG A 52 1.83 5.10 7.24
N ALA A 53 3.09 4.90 7.62
CA ALA A 53 4.05 6.00 7.65
C ALA A 53 4.30 6.57 6.26
N ARG A 54 4.06 5.78 5.22
CA ARG A 54 4.18 6.22 3.83
C ARG A 54 2.88 6.76 3.25
N GLY A 55 1.80 6.74 4.00
CA GLY A 55 0.53 7.32 3.59
C GLY A 55 -0.59 6.33 3.29
N ALA A 56 -0.39 5.04 3.49
CA ALA A 56 -1.46 4.06 3.31
C ALA A 56 -2.49 4.18 4.42
N ASP A 57 -3.75 4.00 4.07
CA ASP A 57 -4.84 3.92 5.04
C ASP A 57 -5.16 2.44 5.27
N VAL A 58 -4.75 1.92 6.42
CA VAL A 58 -4.89 0.49 6.74
C VAL A 58 -5.76 0.30 7.96
N ARG A 59 -6.75 -0.56 7.84
CA ARG A 59 -7.63 -0.97 8.94
C ARG A 59 -7.25 -2.35 9.42
N ILE A 60 -7.27 -2.52 10.73
CA ILE A 60 -7.01 -3.79 11.39
C ILE A 60 -8.33 -4.38 11.86
N GLY A 61 -8.54 -5.65 11.58
CA GLY A 61 -9.75 -6.32 12.04
C GLY A 61 -10.45 -7.14 10.98
#